data_38c591d0636d41c25228bb8653ab557a
#
_entry.id   38c591d0636d41c25228bb8653ab557a
#
_cell.length_a   1.000
_cell.length_b   1.000
_cell.length_c   1.000
_cell.angle_alpha   90.00
_cell.angle_beta   90.00
_cell.angle_gamma   90.00
#
_symmetry.space_group_name_H-M   'P 1'
#
loop_
_entity.id
_entity.type
_entity.pdbx_description
1 polymer ?
#
loop_
_entity_poly.entity_id
_entity_poly.type
_entity_poly.pdbx_seq_one_letter_code
_entity_poly.pdbx_strand_id
1 'polypeptide(L)'
;MTKSHQLNLEIGLTAAIVALSNASGDHPEPMILVARATSATSTAALPSGPFDPLAHRTFEIGLRAWVAEQTGVPLGYVEQLYTFGDRGRHAQAGDREPHVVSIGYLALTRTGEIVQEAPDATFRSWYSFFPWEDWRNGRPDMLDRVILPALKDWAAQEKQSPGGRPARRERIKALFGGKDATIDEDNVLERYELIYEAGVVDEAQRDGRVDGANSALPLGQSMLYDHRRILATAMGRLRAKMKYRPVIFELMPETFTLTALQRNVEAISGRHLHKQNFRRLVESAAVVEPTGEMSRATGGRPAALFRFRREILQERPGAGLRVGARI
;
A
#
# COMPACT_ATOMS: atom_id res chain seq x y z
N MET A 1 -30.56 -26.17 27.64
CA MET A 1 -29.66 -25.14 28.19
C MET A 1 -28.62 -24.80 27.13
N THR A 2 -28.85 -23.74 26.37
CA THR A 2 -27.95 -23.26 25.33
C THR A 2 -26.76 -22.60 26.02
N LYS A 3 -25.57 -23.20 25.94
CA LYS A 3 -24.33 -22.57 26.40
C LYS A 3 -24.14 -21.29 25.61
N SER A 4 -24.36 -20.14 26.20
CA SER A 4 -23.95 -18.85 25.67
C SER A 4 -22.43 -18.84 25.53
N HIS A 5 -21.92 -19.06 24.32
CA HIS A 5 -20.52 -18.82 24.03
C HIS A 5 -20.34 -17.32 24.04
N GLN A 6 -19.68 -16.81 25.05
CA GLN A 6 -19.24 -15.42 25.11
C GLN A 6 -18.12 -15.28 24.08
N LEU A 7 -18.44 -14.74 22.89
CA LEU A 7 -17.46 -14.40 21.88
C LEU A 7 -16.70 -13.16 22.37
N ASN A 8 -15.45 -13.34 22.76
CA ASN A 8 -14.56 -12.21 23.01
C ASN A 8 -14.18 -11.61 21.67
N LEU A 9 -14.63 -10.37 21.41
CA LEU A 9 -14.28 -9.58 20.25
C LEU A 9 -13.28 -8.51 20.69
N GLU A 10 -12.20 -8.42 19.98
CA GLU A 10 -11.19 -7.37 20.15
C GLU A 10 -11.14 -6.47 18.91
N ILE A 11 -11.02 -5.17 19.11
CA ILE A 11 -10.81 -4.20 18.03
C ILE A 11 -9.33 -3.85 17.99
N GLY A 12 -8.69 -4.21 16.88
CA GLY A 12 -7.30 -3.85 16.60
C GLY A 12 -7.22 -2.63 15.66
N LEU A 13 -6.24 -1.78 15.87
CA LEU A 13 -5.90 -0.67 14.98
C LEU A 13 -4.58 -0.98 14.31
N THR A 14 -4.52 -0.88 12.97
CA THR A 14 -3.32 -1.22 12.19
C THR A 14 -3.00 -0.10 11.22
N ALA A 15 -1.74 0.38 11.22
CA ALA A 15 -1.29 1.49 10.38
C ALA A 15 -0.36 1.03 9.25
N ALA A 16 -0.74 1.26 8.00
CA ALA A 16 0.17 1.28 6.87
C ALA A 16 0.80 2.68 6.76
N ILE A 17 1.99 2.84 7.36
CA ILE A 17 2.71 4.13 7.41
C ILE A 17 3.67 4.20 6.24
N VAL A 18 3.36 5.07 5.27
CA VAL A 18 4.11 5.22 4.03
C VAL A 18 5.01 6.45 4.11
N ALA A 19 6.24 6.29 3.64
CA ALA A 19 7.20 7.35 3.41
C ALA A 19 7.85 7.20 2.03
N LEU A 20 8.56 8.21 1.56
CA LEU A 20 9.42 8.11 0.39
C LEU A 20 10.88 8.21 0.81
N SER A 21 11.68 7.20 0.53
CA SER A 21 13.13 7.35 0.66
C SER A 21 13.63 8.26 -0.45
N ASN A 22 14.61 9.09 -0.11
CA ASN A 22 15.29 9.95 -1.09
C ASN A 22 14.32 10.79 -1.97
N ALA A 23 13.27 11.37 -1.36
CA ALA A 23 12.21 12.11 -2.06
C ALA A 23 12.72 13.30 -2.91
N SER A 24 13.91 13.83 -2.61
CA SER A 24 14.60 14.86 -3.39
C SER A 24 15.58 14.31 -4.42
N GLY A 25 15.85 13.00 -4.40
CA GLY A 25 16.89 12.34 -5.19
C GLY A 25 16.39 11.72 -6.49
N ASP A 26 17.31 10.95 -7.10
CA ASP A 26 17.10 10.39 -8.42
C ASP A 26 16.30 9.10 -8.46
N HIS A 27 16.29 8.34 -7.36
CA HIS A 27 15.62 7.03 -7.26
C HIS A 27 14.81 6.95 -5.96
N PRO A 28 13.67 7.64 -5.86
CA PRO A 28 12.82 7.51 -4.70
C PRO A 28 12.18 6.12 -4.64
N GLU A 29 12.10 5.57 -3.43
CA GLU A 29 11.41 4.31 -3.17
C GLU A 29 10.24 4.54 -2.20
N PRO A 30 9.07 3.99 -2.49
CA PRO A 30 7.98 3.98 -1.54
C PRO A 30 8.27 2.96 -0.44
N MET A 31 8.36 3.46 0.76
CA MET A 31 8.72 2.72 1.95
C MET A 31 7.51 2.51 2.84
N ILE A 32 7.43 1.35 3.45
CA ILE A 32 6.45 1.04 4.48
C ILE A 32 7.16 0.77 5.80
N LEU A 33 6.68 1.37 6.87
CA LEU A 33 7.19 1.09 8.22
C LEU A 33 6.68 -0.28 8.66
N VAL A 34 7.60 -1.16 9.03
CA VAL A 34 7.32 -2.46 9.59
C VAL A 34 7.88 -2.56 10.99
N ALA A 35 7.08 -3.06 11.91
CA ALA A 35 7.49 -3.42 13.24
C ALA A 35 7.96 -4.87 13.25
N ARG A 36 8.96 -5.17 14.05
CA ARG A 36 9.40 -6.54 14.29
C ARG A 36 8.34 -7.23 15.17
N ALA A 37 7.86 -8.39 14.74
CA ALA A 37 6.98 -9.18 15.59
C ALA A 37 7.71 -9.60 16.88
N THR A 38 7.03 -9.50 17.99
CA THR A 38 7.55 -9.88 19.32
C THR A 38 7.71 -11.39 19.51
N SER A 39 7.22 -12.21 18.59
CA SER A 39 7.38 -13.66 18.61
C SER A 39 8.62 -14.08 17.82
N ALA A 40 9.13 -15.28 18.08
CA ALA A 40 10.35 -15.86 17.50
C ALA A 40 10.38 -15.97 15.95
N THR A 41 9.36 -15.49 15.27
CA THR A 41 9.26 -15.44 13.81
C THR A 41 9.73 -14.08 13.30
N SER A 42 10.69 -14.07 12.38
CA SER A 42 11.22 -12.88 11.71
C SER A 42 10.24 -12.25 10.70
N THR A 43 8.95 -12.60 10.73
CA THR A 43 7.93 -12.16 9.77
C THR A 43 7.55 -10.71 10.03
N ALA A 44 7.52 -9.91 8.98
CA ALA A 44 7.18 -8.50 9.05
C ALA A 44 5.73 -8.27 9.50
N ALA A 45 5.52 -7.21 10.29
CA ALA A 45 4.19 -6.77 10.70
C ALA A 45 4.04 -5.26 10.53
N LEU A 46 2.83 -4.78 10.27
CA LEU A 46 2.54 -3.35 10.36
C LEU A 46 2.42 -2.95 11.84
N PRO A 47 2.75 -1.70 12.22
CA PRO A 47 2.45 -1.18 13.53
C PRO A 47 0.96 -1.35 13.86
N SER A 48 0.68 -1.98 14.99
CA SER A 48 -0.70 -2.31 15.38
C SER A 48 -0.84 -2.45 16.88
N GLY A 49 -2.06 -2.24 17.41
CA GLY A 49 -2.37 -2.44 18.81
C GLY A 49 -3.87 -2.46 19.07
N PRO A 50 -4.31 -2.92 20.25
CA PRO A 50 -5.72 -2.94 20.61
C PRO A 50 -6.27 -1.52 20.79
N PHE A 51 -7.54 -1.33 20.47
CA PHE A 51 -8.24 -0.10 20.80
C PHE A 51 -8.78 -0.16 22.23
N ASP A 52 -8.37 0.79 23.07
CA ASP A 52 -8.93 0.99 24.40
C ASP A 52 -9.88 2.19 24.39
N PRO A 53 -11.22 1.97 24.46
CA PRO A 53 -12.20 3.06 24.46
C PRO A 53 -12.17 3.88 25.76
N LEU A 54 -11.56 3.40 26.83
CA LEU A 54 -11.40 4.16 28.08
C LEU A 54 -10.21 5.11 28.02
N ALA A 55 -9.15 4.72 27.31
CA ALA A 55 -7.95 5.55 27.14
C ALA A 55 -8.10 6.53 25.95
N HIS A 56 -8.80 6.14 24.88
CA HIS A 56 -8.83 6.87 23.62
C HIS A 56 -10.25 7.16 23.15
N ARG A 57 -10.57 8.43 22.99
CA ARG A 57 -11.89 8.88 22.57
C ARG A 57 -12.27 8.47 21.13
N THR A 58 -11.29 8.35 20.23
CA THR A 58 -11.49 7.96 18.83
C THR A 58 -10.45 6.94 18.40
N PHE A 59 -10.76 6.16 17.36
CA PHE A 59 -9.80 5.22 16.76
C PHE A 59 -8.52 5.90 16.27
N GLU A 60 -8.63 7.10 15.67
CA GLU A 60 -7.48 7.85 15.19
C GLU A 60 -6.56 8.29 16.34
N ILE A 61 -7.12 8.75 17.46
CA ILE A 61 -6.32 9.10 18.64
C ILE A 61 -5.60 7.87 19.19
N GLY A 62 -6.29 6.73 19.28
CA GLY A 62 -5.70 5.47 19.70
C GLY A 62 -4.58 5.00 18.75
N LEU A 63 -4.80 5.10 17.45
CA LEU A 63 -3.80 4.77 16.45
C LEU A 63 -2.54 5.64 16.59
N ARG A 64 -2.71 6.95 16.68
CA ARG A 64 -1.58 7.90 16.83
C ARG A 64 -0.78 7.65 18.11
N ALA A 65 -1.46 7.31 19.22
CA ALA A 65 -0.81 6.94 20.46
C ALA A 65 0.04 5.66 20.29
N TRP A 66 -0.54 4.61 19.71
CA TRP A 66 0.17 3.35 19.44
C TRP A 66 1.38 3.54 18.52
N VAL A 67 1.21 4.27 17.43
CA VAL A 67 2.32 4.52 16.51
C VAL A 67 3.44 5.31 17.19
N ALA A 68 3.09 6.36 17.95
CA ALA A 68 4.09 7.15 18.68
C ALA A 68 4.86 6.29 19.69
N GLU A 69 4.17 5.43 20.43
CA GLU A 69 4.78 4.53 21.43
C GLU A 69 5.67 3.47 20.78
N GLN A 70 5.21 2.81 19.73
CA GLN A 70 5.95 1.71 19.09
C GLN A 70 7.09 2.19 18.19
N THR A 71 6.95 3.34 17.55
CA THR A 71 7.85 3.71 16.46
C THR A 71 8.49 5.08 16.59
N GLY A 72 7.97 5.96 17.45
CA GLY A 72 8.42 7.36 17.57
C GLY A 72 8.17 8.19 16.29
N VAL A 73 7.50 7.67 15.28
CA VAL A 73 7.29 8.34 13.99
C VAL A 73 6.11 9.29 14.06
N PRO A 74 6.31 10.59 13.73
CA PRO A 74 5.20 11.54 13.64
C PRO A 74 4.34 11.21 12.42
N LEU A 75 3.02 11.17 12.61
CA LEU A 75 2.06 10.98 11.53
C LEU A 75 1.50 12.31 11.05
N GLY A 76 1.70 12.63 9.78
CA GLY A 76 1.03 13.71 9.09
C GLY A 76 -0.42 13.34 8.73
N TYR A 77 -0.66 13.07 7.47
CA TYR A 77 -1.94 12.62 6.95
C TYR A 77 -2.30 11.23 7.48
N VAL A 78 -3.56 11.06 7.95
CA VAL A 78 -4.10 9.77 8.39
C VAL A 78 -5.50 9.61 7.80
N GLU A 79 -5.80 8.41 7.29
CA GLU A 79 -7.10 8.05 6.72
C GLU A 79 -7.46 6.62 7.10
N GLN A 80 -8.68 6.43 7.58
CA GLN A 80 -9.24 5.09 7.77
C GLN A 80 -9.49 4.43 6.41
N LEU A 81 -9.04 3.19 6.25
CA LEU A 81 -9.20 2.42 5.02
C LEU A 81 -10.45 1.55 5.07
N TYR A 82 -10.32 0.39 5.65
CA TYR A 82 -11.34 -0.64 5.71
C TYR A 82 -11.27 -1.37 7.05
N THR A 83 -12.34 -2.09 7.38
CA THR A 83 -12.40 -2.96 8.55
C THR A 83 -12.24 -4.40 8.11
N PHE A 84 -11.22 -5.07 8.62
CA PHE A 84 -10.87 -6.45 8.30
C PHE A 84 -11.30 -7.34 9.45
N GLY A 85 -12.27 -8.21 9.21
CA GLY A 85 -12.83 -9.09 10.24
C GLY A 85 -13.01 -10.52 9.75
N ASP A 86 -12.30 -10.93 8.69
CA ASP A 86 -12.43 -12.25 8.11
C ASP A 86 -11.90 -13.32 9.06
N ARG A 87 -12.75 -14.25 9.43
CA ARG A 87 -12.40 -15.37 10.29
C ARG A 87 -11.34 -16.24 9.64
N GLY A 88 -10.30 -16.59 10.39
CA GLY A 88 -9.21 -17.47 9.95
C GLY A 88 -8.03 -16.76 9.30
N ARG A 89 -8.03 -15.41 9.24
CA ARG A 89 -6.86 -14.64 8.79
C ARG A 89 -6.07 -14.01 9.95
N HIS A 90 -6.65 -13.94 11.14
CA HIS A 90 -6.02 -13.42 12.35
C HIS A 90 -5.56 -14.50 13.34
N ALA A 91 -6.22 -15.66 13.28
CA ALA A 91 -5.94 -16.78 14.17
C ALA A 91 -5.85 -18.08 13.36
N GLN A 92 -5.02 -19.01 13.79
CA GLN A 92 -4.99 -20.34 13.19
C GLN A 92 -6.33 -21.06 13.44
N ALA A 93 -6.72 -21.93 12.51
CA ALA A 93 -7.93 -22.72 12.67
C ALA A 93 -7.82 -23.57 13.95
N GLY A 94 -8.65 -23.26 14.96
CA GLY A 94 -8.65 -23.93 16.25
C GLY A 94 -8.17 -23.10 17.43
N ASP A 95 -7.63 -21.90 17.22
CA ASP A 95 -7.25 -20.99 18.27
C ASP A 95 -8.48 -20.55 19.09
N ARG A 96 -8.27 -20.49 20.43
CA ARG A 96 -9.27 -19.98 21.37
C ARG A 96 -9.09 -18.50 21.67
N GLU A 97 -8.23 -17.83 20.90
CA GLU A 97 -7.97 -16.41 21.05
C GLU A 97 -9.19 -15.56 20.65
N PRO A 98 -9.31 -14.33 21.18
CA PRO A 98 -10.38 -13.42 20.81
C PRO A 98 -10.41 -13.20 19.30
N HIS A 99 -11.59 -13.07 18.72
CA HIS A 99 -11.72 -12.69 17.33
C HIS A 99 -11.34 -11.22 17.18
N VAL A 100 -10.23 -10.95 16.50
CA VAL A 100 -9.75 -9.58 16.27
C VAL A 100 -10.39 -9.02 15.00
N VAL A 101 -11.04 -7.86 15.14
CA VAL A 101 -11.49 -7.03 14.02
C VAL A 101 -10.50 -5.90 13.85
N SER A 102 -9.74 -5.93 12.78
CA SER A 102 -8.70 -4.95 12.49
C SER A 102 -9.24 -3.77 11.70
N ILE A 103 -9.05 -2.55 12.20
CA ILE A 103 -9.34 -1.31 11.48
C ILE A 103 -8.03 -0.82 10.87
N GLY A 104 -7.94 -0.91 9.54
CA GLY A 104 -6.78 -0.47 8.77
C GLY A 104 -6.74 1.03 8.56
N TYR A 105 -5.56 1.62 8.61
CA TYR A 105 -5.30 3.03 8.35
C TYR A 105 -4.16 3.20 7.36
N LEU A 106 -4.30 4.17 6.48
CA LEU A 106 -3.19 4.75 5.70
C LEU A 106 -2.68 5.97 6.45
N ALA A 107 -1.38 6.01 6.72
CA ALA A 107 -0.72 7.20 7.25
C ALA A 107 0.47 7.58 6.38
N LEU A 108 0.73 8.89 6.26
CA LEU A 108 1.86 9.42 5.49
C LEU A 108 2.79 10.17 6.41
N THR A 109 4.10 9.98 6.21
CA THR A 109 5.14 10.69 6.94
C THR A 109 6.30 11.05 6.01
N ARG A 110 7.06 12.10 6.37
CA ARG A 110 8.28 12.48 5.66
C ARG A 110 9.48 11.82 6.32
N THR A 111 10.34 11.21 5.52
CA THR A 111 11.58 10.58 6.06
C THR A 111 12.49 11.56 6.80
N GLY A 112 12.51 12.84 6.41
CA GLY A 112 13.27 13.88 7.10
C GLY A 112 12.74 14.30 8.49
N GLU A 113 11.52 13.88 8.84
CA GLU A 113 10.90 14.15 10.14
C GLU A 113 11.10 13.00 11.15
N ILE A 114 11.71 11.90 10.71
CA ILE A 114 11.98 10.74 11.55
C ILE A 114 13.24 11.02 12.37
N VAL A 115 13.06 11.37 13.64
CA VAL A 115 14.14 11.82 14.52
C VAL A 115 14.94 10.64 15.10
N GLN A 116 14.34 9.48 15.25
CA GLN A 116 14.99 8.26 15.74
C GLN A 116 14.35 7.02 15.09
N GLU A 117 15.19 6.09 14.62
CA GLU A 117 14.71 4.75 14.29
C GLU A 117 14.39 4.02 15.61
N ALA A 118 13.15 3.58 15.77
CA ALA A 118 12.81 2.72 16.88
C ALA A 118 13.58 1.37 16.74
N PRO A 119 14.12 0.80 17.83
CA PRO A 119 14.91 -0.44 17.76
C PRO A 119 14.18 -1.58 17.07
N ASP A 120 12.85 -1.59 17.17
CA ASP A 120 11.97 -2.64 16.68
C ASP A 120 11.13 -2.28 15.46
N ALA A 121 11.41 -1.14 14.80
CA ALA A 121 10.73 -0.73 13.59
C ALA A 121 11.73 -0.30 12.51
N THR A 122 11.43 -0.62 11.24
CA THR A 122 12.30 -0.25 10.11
C THR A 122 11.47 0.01 8.86
N PHE A 123 11.94 0.91 8.02
CA PHE A 123 11.35 1.14 6.71
C PHE A 123 11.86 0.13 5.69
N ARG A 124 10.94 -0.49 4.95
CA ARG A 124 11.22 -1.41 3.85
C ARG A 124 10.50 -0.96 2.59
N SER A 125 11.09 -1.20 1.42
CA SER A 125 10.38 -0.97 0.16
C SER A 125 9.07 -1.76 0.13
N TRP A 126 7.95 -1.12 -0.17
CA TRP A 126 6.69 -1.83 -0.28
C TRP A 126 6.67 -2.82 -1.45
N TYR A 127 7.53 -2.61 -2.48
CA TYR A 127 7.71 -3.55 -3.57
C TYR A 127 8.40 -4.85 -3.14
N SER A 128 9.06 -4.89 -1.98
CA SER A 128 9.53 -6.15 -1.43
C SER A 128 8.39 -7.09 -1.03
N PHE A 129 7.22 -6.54 -0.75
CA PHE A 129 5.99 -7.28 -0.46
C PHE A 129 5.15 -7.52 -1.72
N PHE A 130 5.19 -6.62 -2.70
CA PHE A 130 4.40 -6.66 -3.94
C PHE A 130 5.29 -6.43 -5.17
N PRO A 131 6.26 -7.30 -5.46
CA PRO A 131 7.21 -7.07 -6.56
C PRO A 131 6.54 -7.05 -7.94
N TRP A 132 5.37 -7.64 -8.10
CA TRP A 132 4.58 -7.59 -9.33
C TRP A 132 3.84 -6.27 -9.57
N GLU A 133 3.84 -5.37 -8.60
CA GLU A 133 3.24 -4.04 -8.69
C GLU A 133 4.23 -2.96 -9.17
N ASP A 134 5.52 -3.28 -9.32
CA ASP A 134 6.54 -2.36 -9.81
C ASP A 134 6.73 -2.48 -11.31
N TRP A 135 6.09 -1.59 -12.05
CA TRP A 135 6.17 -1.51 -13.52
C TRP A 135 7.04 -0.34 -14.00
N ARG A 136 7.84 0.28 -13.14
CA ARG A 136 8.71 1.41 -13.53
C ARG A 136 9.73 1.02 -14.60
N ASN A 137 10.17 -0.22 -14.58
CA ASN A 137 11.10 -0.80 -15.55
C ASN A 137 10.41 -1.70 -16.61
N GLY A 138 9.10 -1.50 -16.81
CA GLY A 138 8.29 -2.33 -17.68
C GLY A 138 7.53 -3.43 -16.92
N ARG A 139 6.93 -4.35 -17.67
CA ARG A 139 6.14 -5.45 -17.11
C ARG A 139 7.03 -6.40 -16.30
N PRO A 140 6.72 -6.66 -15.02
CA PRO A 140 7.51 -7.57 -14.20
C PRO A 140 7.51 -9.00 -14.76
N ASP A 141 8.68 -9.58 -15.00
CA ASP A 141 8.86 -10.94 -15.56
C ASP A 141 8.11 -12.01 -14.75
N MET A 142 8.02 -11.83 -13.44
CA MET A 142 7.34 -12.78 -12.55
C MET A 142 5.84 -12.94 -12.85
N LEU A 143 5.21 -11.93 -13.46
CA LEU A 143 3.82 -12.04 -13.89
C LEU A 143 3.65 -13.16 -14.91
N ASP A 144 4.51 -13.18 -15.93
CA ASP A 144 4.40 -14.13 -17.05
C ASP A 144 5.04 -15.49 -16.72
N ARG A 145 6.08 -15.50 -15.88
CA ARG A 145 6.84 -16.73 -15.56
C ARG A 145 6.27 -17.50 -14.37
N VAL A 146 5.61 -16.83 -13.44
CA VAL A 146 5.20 -17.43 -12.15
C VAL A 146 3.72 -17.24 -11.88
N ILE A 147 3.24 -15.99 -11.80
CA ILE A 147 1.87 -15.70 -11.33
C ILE A 147 0.82 -16.17 -12.32
N LEU A 148 0.90 -15.78 -13.59
CA LEU A 148 -0.12 -16.13 -14.58
C LEU A 148 -0.20 -17.62 -14.87
N PRO A 149 0.90 -18.40 -14.96
CA PRO A 149 0.81 -19.86 -15.05
C PRO A 149 0.05 -20.46 -13.86
N ALA A 150 0.43 -20.12 -12.63
CA ALA A 150 -0.23 -20.63 -11.43
C ALA A 150 -1.73 -20.28 -11.38
N LEU A 151 -2.09 -19.03 -11.72
CA LEU A 151 -3.49 -18.61 -11.79
C LEU A 151 -4.27 -19.33 -12.89
N LYS A 152 -3.66 -19.64 -14.04
CA LYS A 152 -4.29 -20.42 -15.11
C LYS A 152 -4.55 -21.86 -14.69
N ASP A 153 -3.60 -22.48 -14.01
CA ASP A 153 -3.73 -23.83 -13.47
C ASP A 153 -4.85 -23.90 -12.42
N TRP A 154 -4.89 -22.90 -11.52
CA TRP A 154 -5.98 -22.76 -10.56
C TRP A 154 -7.35 -22.54 -11.24
N ALA A 155 -7.41 -21.74 -12.31
CA ALA A 155 -8.64 -21.50 -13.05
C ALA A 155 -9.10 -22.73 -13.85
N ALA A 156 -8.18 -23.60 -14.28
CA ALA A 156 -8.51 -24.85 -14.97
C ALA A 156 -9.22 -25.85 -14.06
N GLN A 157 -9.07 -25.74 -12.73
CA GLN A 157 -9.71 -26.61 -11.74
C GLN A 157 -11.15 -26.19 -11.41
N GLU A 158 -11.62 -25.04 -11.92
CA GLU A 158 -12.96 -24.53 -11.66
C GLU A 158 -14.02 -25.37 -12.39
N LYS A 159 -14.85 -26.10 -11.64
CA LYS A 159 -15.93 -26.91 -12.20
C LYS A 159 -17.20 -26.10 -12.48
N GLN A 160 -17.52 -25.17 -11.60
CA GLN A 160 -18.63 -24.20 -11.72
C GLN A 160 -18.29 -22.93 -10.96
N SER A 161 -18.61 -21.75 -11.53
CA SER A 161 -18.45 -20.48 -10.81
C SER A 161 -19.50 -20.36 -9.71
N PRO A 162 -19.10 -20.11 -8.45
CA PRO A 162 -20.03 -19.96 -7.35
C PRO A 162 -20.96 -18.74 -7.56
N GLY A 163 -22.28 -18.99 -7.50
CA GLY A 163 -23.32 -17.99 -7.28
C GLY A 163 -23.12 -16.58 -7.84
N GLY A 164 -23.09 -16.42 -9.18
CA GLY A 164 -23.05 -15.10 -9.83
C GLY A 164 -21.69 -14.40 -9.84
N ARG A 165 -20.62 -15.00 -9.32
CA ARG A 165 -19.26 -14.47 -9.49
C ARG A 165 -18.76 -14.71 -10.92
N PRO A 166 -18.02 -13.76 -11.52
CA PRO A 166 -17.31 -13.98 -12.78
C PRO A 166 -16.37 -15.19 -12.67
N ALA A 167 -16.26 -15.98 -13.76
CA ALA A 167 -15.34 -17.10 -13.81
C ALA A 167 -13.90 -16.67 -13.47
N ARG A 168 -13.12 -17.58 -12.87
CA ARG A 168 -11.71 -17.31 -12.50
C ARG A 168 -10.92 -16.75 -13.67
N ARG A 169 -11.12 -17.27 -14.88
CA ARG A 169 -10.45 -16.79 -16.10
C ARG A 169 -10.80 -15.35 -16.45
N GLU A 170 -12.04 -14.95 -16.27
CA GLU A 170 -12.48 -13.56 -16.51
C GLU A 170 -11.88 -12.61 -15.48
N ARG A 171 -11.83 -12.99 -14.21
CA ARG A 171 -11.19 -12.22 -13.14
C ARG A 171 -9.69 -12.05 -13.40
N ILE A 172 -8.98 -13.11 -13.81
CA ILE A 172 -7.56 -13.04 -14.18
C ILE A 172 -7.37 -12.05 -15.33
N LYS A 173 -8.20 -12.15 -16.39
CA LYS A 173 -8.13 -11.25 -17.54
C LYS A 173 -8.40 -9.79 -17.15
N ALA A 174 -9.37 -9.54 -16.30
CA ALA A 174 -9.72 -8.20 -15.85
C ALA A 174 -8.61 -7.54 -15.02
N LEU A 175 -7.93 -8.32 -14.14
CA LEU A 175 -6.96 -7.79 -13.19
C LEU A 175 -5.52 -7.77 -13.71
N PHE A 176 -5.14 -8.72 -14.56
CA PHE A 176 -3.77 -8.85 -15.09
C PHE A 176 -3.66 -8.54 -16.58
N GLY A 177 -4.79 -8.41 -17.28
CA GLY A 177 -4.83 -8.09 -18.71
C GLY A 177 -4.17 -9.14 -19.60
N GLY A 178 -3.95 -8.80 -20.87
CA GLY A 178 -3.07 -9.51 -21.80
C GLY A 178 -1.66 -8.86 -21.82
N LYS A 179 -0.77 -9.38 -22.69
CA LYS A 179 0.62 -8.86 -22.82
C LYS A 179 0.68 -7.35 -23.10
N ASP A 180 -0.30 -6.82 -23.84
CA ASP A 180 -0.36 -5.40 -24.26
C ASP A 180 -1.40 -4.59 -23.49
N ALA A 181 -2.05 -5.17 -22.47
CA ALA A 181 -3.09 -4.48 -21.72
C ALA A 181 -2.48 -3.60 -20.63
N THR A 182 -2.97 -2.37 -20.55
CA THR A 182 -2.70 -1.51 -19.39
C THR A 182 -3.48 -2.04 -18.19
N ILE A 183 -2.75 -2.33 -17.11
CA ILE A 183 -3.35 -2.71 -15.84
C ILE A 183 -3.76 -1.43 -15.10
N ASP A 184 -4.92 -1.47 -14.44
CA ASP A 184 -5.28 -0.41 -13.50
C ASP A 184 -4.42 -0.50 -12.24
N GLU A 185 -3.61 0.53 -12.00
CA GLU A 185 -2.69 0.58 -10.86
C GLU A 185 -3.40 0.60 -9.50
N ASP A 186 -4.68 0.97 -9.46
CA ASP A 186 -5.45 1.06 -8.21
C ASP A 186 -5.87 -0.32 -7.69
N ASN A 187 -6.00 -1.33 -8.57
CA ASN A 187 -6.50 -2.66 -8.25
C ASN A 187 -5.45 -3.56 -7.56
N VAL A 188 -4.66 -3.01 -6.63
CA VAL A 188 -3.63 -3.77 -5.90
C VAL A 188 -4.25 -4.84 -5.01
N LEU A 189 -5.30 -4.46 -4.27
CA LEU A 189 -6.01 -5.37 -3.38
C LEU A 189 -6.63 -6.53 -4.14
N GLU A 190 -7.33 -6.24 -5.23
CA GLU A 190 -8.03 -7.24 -6.04
C GLU A 190 -7.05 -8.24 -6.65
N ARG A 191 -5.89 -7.79 -7.10
CA ARG A 191 -4.82 -8.69 -7.58
C ARG A 191 -4.26 -9.56 -6.46
N TYR A 192 -3.99 -8.97 -5.29
CA TYR A 192 -3.53 -9.72 -4.14
C TYR A 192 -4.56 -10.76 -3.69
N GLU A 193 -5.85 -10.36 -3.58
CA GLU A 193 -6.93 -11.28 -3.21
C GLU A 193 -7.06 -12.44 -4.19
N LEU A 194 -6.89 -12.20 -5.49
CA LEU A 194 -6.93 -13.27 -6.48
C LEU A 194 -5.76 -14.26 -6.33
N ILE A 195 -4.57 -13.74 -6.07
CA ILE A 195 -3.36 -14.54 -5.81
C ILE A 195 -3.51 -15.33 -4.50
N TYR A 196 -4.07 -14.71 -3.46
CA TYR A 196 -4.37 -15.35 -2.19
C TYR A 196 -5.43 -16.46 -2.34
N GLU A 197 -6.52 -16.19 -3.05
CA GLU A 197 -7.59 -17.17 -3.32
C GLU A 197 -7.06 -18.38 -4.10
N ALA A 198 -6.11 -18.18 -4.99
CA ALA A 198 -5.43 -19.24 -5.72
C ALA A 198 -4.45 -20.05 -4.85
N GLY A 199 -4.20 -19.63 -3.61
CA GLY A 199 -3.37 -20.35 -2.66
C GLY A 199 -1.87 -20.30 -2.91
N VAL A 200 -1.39 -19.33 -3.71
CA VAL A 200 0.02 -19.29 -4.14
C VAL A 200 0.90 -18.36 -3.31
N VAL A 201 0.37 -17.76 -2.25
CA VAL A 201 1.13 -16.94 -1.27
C VAL A 201 1.20 -17.63 0.09
N ASP A 202 2.25 -17.34 0.85
CA ASP A 202 2.48 -17.91 2.19
C ASP A 202 1.29 -17.70 3.14
N GLU A 203 0.66 -16.52 3.08
CA GLU A 203 -0.49 -16.19 3.90
C GLU A 203 -1.67 -17.16 3.67
N ALA A 204 -1.93 -17.55 2.42
CA ALA A 204 -3.00 -18.48 2.09
C ALA A 204 -2.74 -19.89 2.64
N GLN A 205 -1.48 -20.31 2.67
CA GLN A 205 -1.08 -21.60 3.25
C GLN A 205 -1.18 -21.56 4.77
N ARG A 206 -0.65 -20.52 5.41
CA ARG A 206 -0.76 -20.33 6.87
C ARG A 206 -2.21 -20.35 7.34
N ASP A 207 -3.11 -19.73 6.56
CA ASP A 207 -4.54 -19.62 6.89
C ASP A 207 -5.35 -20.89 6.53
N GLY A 208 -4.66 -21.98 6.10
CA GLY A 208 -5.29 -23.27 5.80
C GLY A 208 -6.22 -23.25 4.56
N ARG A 209 -6.00 -22.31 3.63
CA ARG A 209 -6.82 -22.19 2.41
C ARG A 209 -6.46 -23.23 1.34
N VAL A 210 -5.31 -23.87 1.47
CA VAL A 210 -4.81 -24.85 0.50
C VAL A 210 -4.37 -26.09 1.23
N ASP A 211 -4.92 -27.23 0.83
CA ASP A 211 -4.42 -28.53 1.26
C ASP A 211 -3.02 -28.70 0.69
N GLY A 212 -2.02 -28.66 1.54
CA GLY A 212 -0.58 -28.94 1.46
C GLY A 212 0.15 -29.33 0.17
N ALA A 213 -0.50 -29.37 -0.98
CA ALA A 213 0.06 -29.86 -2.24
C ALA A 213 0.72 -28.76 -3.09
N ASN A 214 0.35 -27.51 -2.93
CA ASN A 214 0.96 -26.39 -3.64
C ASN A 214 1.93 -25.66 -2.70
N SER A 215 3.22 -25.72 -3.00
CA SER A 215 4.20 -24.91 -2.30
C SER A 215 3.94 -23.43 -2.58
N ALA A 216 4.07 -22.55 -1.56
CA ALA A 216 4.07 -21.12 -1.78
C ALA A 216 5.13 -20.73 -2.79
N LEU A 217 4.76 -19.83 -3.68
CA LEU A 217 5.68 -19.28 -4.66
C LEU A 217 6.44 -18.09 -4.05
N PRO A 218 7.67 -17.79 -4.48
CA PRO A 218 8.45 -16.67 -3.96
C PRO A 218 7.87 -15.32 -4.47
N LEU A 219 6.67 -15.01 -4.05
CA LEU A 219 5.92 -13.82 -4.45
C LEU A 219 6.09 -12.67 -3.46
N GLY A 220 7.34 -12.27 -3.23
CA GLY A 220 7.69 -11.22 -2.27
C GLY A 220 7.67 -11.72 -0.81
N GLN A 221 7.88 -10.78 0.10
CA GLN A 221 7.88 -11.08 1.54
C GLN A 221 6.45 -11.22 2.07
N SER A 222 6.23 -12.21 2.94
CA SER A 222 4.97 -12.36 3.65
C SER A 222 4.89 -11.44 4.88
N MET A 223 3.69 -11.20 5.36
CA MET A 223 3.41 -10.45 6.58
C MET A 223 2.56 -11.26 7.55
N LEU A 224 2.60 -10.89 8.84
CA LEU A 224 1.71 -11.49 9.84
C LEU A 224 0.25 -11.09 9.57
N TYR A 225 -0.66 -11.95 9.98
CA TYR A 225 -2.10 -11.72 9.92
C TYR A 225 -2.57 -11.20 8.55
N ASP A 226 -3.52 -10.29 8.54
CA ASP A 226 -4.03 -9.58 7.36
C ASP A 226 -3.16 -8.37 6.94
N HIS A 227 -1.97 -8.19 7.51
CA HIS A 227 -1.17 -6.98 7.32
C HIS A 227 -0.78 -6.74 5.86
N ARG A 228 -0.49 -7.80 5.09
CA ARG A 228 -0.20 -7.65 3.65
C ARG A 228 -1.45 -7.22 2.87
N ARG A 229 -2.63 -7.69 3.26
CA ARG A 229 -3.91 -7.25 2.69
C ARG A 229 -4.20 -5.78 3.02
N ILE A 230 -3.95 -5.37 4.27
CA ILE A 230 -4.07 -3.96 4.70
C ILE A 230 -3.09 -3.09 3.90
N LEU A 231 -1.87 -3.53 3.70
CA LEU A 231 -0.89 -2.82 2.86
C LEU A 231 -1.33 -2.74 1.40
N ALA A 232 -1.86 -3.81 0.80
CA ALA A 232 -2.43 -3.79 -0.55
C ALA A 232 -3.55 -2.75 -0.69
N THR A 233 -4.43 -2.69 0.32
CA THR A 233 -5.52 -1.70 0.40
C THR A 233 -4.96 -0.28 0.48
N ALA A 234 -3.93 -0.06 1.30
CA ALA A 234 -3.28 1.24 1.45
C ALA A 234 -2.61 1.70 0.14
N MET A 235 -1.91 0.79 -0.55
CA MET A 235 -1.28 1.07 -1.85
C MET A 235 -2.32 1.49 -2.89
N GLY A 236 -3.37 0.70 -3.08
CA GLY A 236 -4.45 1.02 -4.02
C GLY A 236 -5.14 2.33 -3.68
N ARG A 237 -5.42 2.57 -2.38
CA ARG A 237 -6.01 3.83 -1.89
C ARG A 237 -5.12 5.04 -2.16
N LEU A 238 -3.83 4.95 -1.89
CA LEU A 238 -2.89 6.05 -2.13
C LEU A 238 -2.76 6.36 -3.63
N ARG A 239 -2.63 5.32 -4.48
CA ARG A 239 -2.59 5.46 -5.94
C ARG A 239 -3.87 6.12 -6.49
N ALA A 240 -5.03 5.63 -6.10
CA ALA A 240 -6.32 6.22 -6.48
C ALA A 240 -6.43 7.68 -6.01
N LYS A 241 -6.07 7.94 -4.75
CA LYS A 241 -6.20 9.27 -4.15
C LYS A 241 -5.33 10.32 -4.81
N MET A 242 -4.12 9.99 -5.26
CA MET A 242 -3.25 10.92 -5.99
C MET A 242 -3.92 11.49 -7.24
N LYS A 243 -4.87 10.78 -7.85
CA LYS A 243 -5.58 11.22 -9.07
C LYS A 243 -6.53 12.40 -8.83
N TYR A 244 -7.07 12.53 -7.61
CA TYR A 244 -8.07 13.54 -7.26
C TYR A 244 -7.77 14.34 -5.99
N ARG A 245 -6.68 14.03 -5.28
CA ARG A 245 -6.21 14.77 -4.09
C ARG A 245 -4.69 14.96 -4.18
N PRO A 246 -4.16 16.06 -3.73
CA PRO A 246 -2.72 16.35 -3.82
C PRO A 246 -1.92 15.70 -2.69
N VAL A 247 -2.27 14.46 -2.30
CA VAL A 247 -1.67 13.76 -1.13
C VAL A 247 -0.19 13.43 -1.30
N ILE A 248 0.32 13.44 -2.54
CA ILE A 248 1.75 13.25 -2.80
C ILE A 248 2.62 14.29 -2.06
N PHE A 249 2.11 15.51 -1.86
CA PHE A 249 2.86 16.59 -1.21
C PHE A 249 3.02 16.37 0.31
N GLU A 250 2.24 15.47 0.90
CA GLU A 250 2.47 15.03 2.29
C GLU A 250 3.76 14.22 2.45
N LEU A 251 4.25 13.63 1.35
CA LEU A 251 5.47 12.84 1.28
C LEU A 251 6.68 13.65 0.75
N MET A 252 6.44 14.83 0.20
CA MET A 252 7.46 15.66 -0.45
C MET A 252 8.08 16.67 0.55
N PRO A 253 9.34 17.08 0.33
CA PRO A 253 9.88 18.25 1.01
C PRO A 253 9.09 19.51 0.62
N GLU A 254 9.22 20.59 1.38
CA GLU A 254 8.49 21.85 1.11
C GLU A 254 8.81 22.44 -0.26
N THR A 255 10.07 22.33 -0.69
CA THR A 255 10.51 22.76 -2.02
C THR A 255 11.11 21.60 -2.77
N PHE A 256 10.79 21.50 -4.06
CA PHE A 256 11.20 20.39 -4.91
C PHE A 256 11.30 20.82 -6.39
N THR A 257 11.99 20.03 -7.19
CA THR A 257 11.99 20.18 -8.66
C THR A 257 10.83 19.41 -9.28
N LEU A 258 10.35 19.78 -10.47
CA LEU A 258 9.32 19.01 -11.18
C LEU A 258 9.81 17.60 -11.54
N THR A 259 11.12 17.40 -11.70
CA THR A 259 11.71 16.07 -11.92
C THR A 259 11.61 15.20 -10.66
N ALA A 260 11.89 15.76 -9.49
CA ALA A 260 11.71 15.05 -8.22
C ALA A 260 10.21 14.70 -8.01
N LEU A 261 9.29 15.64 -8.26
CA LEU A 261 7.85 15.35 -8.18
C LEU A 261 7.45 14.21 -9.12
N GLN A 262 7.89 14.23 -10.39
CA GLN A 262 7.62 13.16 -11.35
C GLN A 262 8.09 11.80 -10.83
N ARG A 263 9.34 11.71 -10.37
CA ARG A 263 9.93 10.46 -9.87
C ARG A 263 9.18 9.92 -8.64
N ASN A 264 8.76 10.80 -7.74
CA ASN A 264 7.98 10.40 -6.57
C ASN A 264 6.59 9.86 -6.96
N VAL A 265 5.95 10.49 -7.95
CA VAL A 265 4.68 9.99 -8.52
C VAL A 265 4.89 8.65 -9.22
N GLU A 266 5.97 8.49 -9.99
CA GLU A 266 6.35 7.21 -10.61
C GLU A 266 6.61 6.11 -9.57
N ALA A 267 7.31 6.46 -8.47
CA ALA A 267 7.59 5.52 -7.39
C ALA A 267 6.31 4.99 -6.74
N ILE A 268 5.34 5.85 -6.42
CA ILE A 268 4.07 5.45 -5.82
C ILE A 268 3.17 4.71 -6.81
N SER A 269 3.04 5.23 -8.06
CA SER A 269 2.17 4.60 -9.07
C SER A 269 2.73 3.28 -9.61
N GLY A 270 4.03 3.05 -9.44
CA GLY A 270 4.72 1.89 -10.00
C GLY A 270 4.89 1.95 -11.51
N ARG A 271 4.78 3.13 -12.12
CA ARG A 271 4.83 3.28 -13.57
C ARG A 271 5.77 4.41 -14.00
N HIS A 272 6.42 4.21 -15.13
CA HIS A 272 7.16 5.29 -15.78
C HIS A 272 6.20 6.27 -16.49
N LEU A 273 6.46 7.57 -16.33
CA LEU A 273 5.67 8.65 -16.91
C LEU A 273 6.49 9.42 -17.96
N HIS A 274 5.88 9.71 -19.10
CA HIS A 274 6.55 10.53 -20.10
C HIS A 274 6.69 11.98 -19.61
N LYS A 275 7.92 12.49 -19.59
CA LYS A 275 8.29 13.79 -18.98
C LYS A 275 7.44 14.96 -19.46
N GLN A 276 7.17 15.06 -20.77
CA GLN A 276 6.38 16.17 -21.33
C GLN A 276 4.91 16.08 -20.92
N ASN A 277 4.35 14.86 -20.90
CA ASN A 277 2.96 14.64 -20.48
C ASN A 277 2.79 14.95 -19.01
N PHE A 278 3.74 14.54 -18.16
CA PHE A 278 3.72 14.84 -16.74
C PHE A 278 3.77 16.36 -16.49
N ARG A 279 4.67 17.10 -17.19
CA ARG A 279 4.74 18.56 -17.06
C ARG A 279 3.43 19.25 -17.42
N ARG A 280 2.82 18.87 -18.57
CA ARG A 280 1.50 19.39 -18.97
C ARG A 280 0.43 19.08 -17.92
N LEU A 281 0.45 17.89 -17.34
CA LEU A 281 -0.47 17.50 -16.29
C LEU A 281 -0.34 18.39 -15.05
N VAL A 282 0.90 18.63 -14.57
CA VAL A 282 1.16 19.49 -13.41
C VAL A 282 0.76 20.95 -13.68
N GLU A 283 1.08 21.48 -14.86
CA GLU A 283 0.70 22.83 -15.29
C GLU A 283 -0.82 23.00 -15.35
N SER A 284 -1.53 22.04 -15.96
CA SER A 284 -3.01 22.08 -16.06
C SER A 284 -3.70 21.91 -14.69
N ALA A 285 -3.10 21.13 -13.79
CA ALA A 285 -3.63 20.95 -12.44
C ALA A 285 -3.42 22.19 -11.55
N ALA A 286 -2.42 23.03 -11.87
CA ALA A 286 -2.06 24.26 -11.15
C ALA A 286 -1.82 24.02 -9.64
N VAL A 287 -1.31 22.81 -9.28
CA VAL A 287 -1.09 22.38 -7.88
C VAL A 287 0.26 22.86 -7.32
N VAL A 288 1.13 23.40 -8.16
CA VAL A 288 2.46 23.90 -7.75
C VAL A 288 2.70 25.31 -8.26
N GLU A 289 3.53 26.04 -7.53
CA GLU A 289 3.99 27.38 -7.91
C GLU A 289 5.51 27.48 -7.81
N PRO A 290 6.18 28.27 -8.67
CA PRO A 290 7.63 28.50 -8.59
C PRO A 290 7.98 29.30 -7.35
N THR A 291 9.10 28.95 -6.70
CA THR A 291 9.64 29.70 -5.54
C THR A 291 10.50 30.88 -5.96
N GLY A 292 10.93 30.94 -7.22
CA GLY A 292 11.95 31.86 -7.71
C GLY A 292 13.39 31.39 -7.47
N GLU A 293 13.58 30.29 -6.76
CA GLU A 293 14.89 29.72 -6.43
C GLU A 293 15.28 28.60 -7.40
N MET A 294 16.58 28.30 -7.43
CA MET A 294 17.16 27.23 -8.25
C MET A 294 17.85 26.20 -7.37
N SER A 295 17.60 24.92 -7.66
CA SER A 295 18.32 23.81 -7.01
C SER A 295 19.75 23.72 -7.54
N ARG A 296 20.72 23.64 -6.63
CA ARG A 296 22.13 23.39 -6.91
C ARG A 296 22.55 21.93 -6.67
N ALA A 297 21.64 21.12 -6.16
CA ALA A 297 21.90 19.72 -5.74
C ALA A 297 22.05 18.73 -6.90
N THR A 298 21.74 19.13 -8.13
CA THR A 298 21.90 18.27 -9.31
C THR A 298 23.23 18.58 -9.97
N GLY A 299 24.09 17.59 -10.17
CA GLY A 299 25.40 17.73 -10.86
C GLY A 299 25.32 18.18 -12.32
N GLY A 300 24.15 18.75 -12.74
CA GLY A 300 23.86 19.28 -14.06
C GLY A 300 23.38 20.73 -14.02
N ARG A 301 22.63 21.18 -15.06
CA ARG A 301 22.05 22.50 -15.14
C ARG A 301 21.11 22.75 -13.95
N PRO A 302 21.23 23.92 -13.26
CA PRO A 302 20.33 24.26 -12.17
C PRO A 302 18.86 24.12 -12.56
N ALA A 303 18.05 23.53 -11.69
CA ALA A 303 16.61 23.28 -11.92
C ALA A 303 15.77 24.23 -11.03
N ALA A 304 14.70 24.79 -11.59
CA ALA A 304 13.78 25.63 -10.83
C ALA A 304 13.13 24.85 -9.69
N LEU A 305 13.02 25.47 -8.51
CA LEU A 305 12.32 24.96 -7.36
C LEU A 305 10.87 25.42 -7.36
N PHE A 306 10.01 24.50 -6.96
CA PHE A 306 8.57 24.66 -6.83
C PHE A 306 8.15 24.30 -5.41
N ARG A 307 6.99 24.82 -5.00
CA ARG A 307 6.30 24.40 -3.78
C ARG A 307 4.84 24.07 -4.07
N PHE A 308 4.22 23.31 -3.17
CA PHE A 308 2.79 23.02 -3.25
C PHE A 308 1.97 24.27 -2.98
N ARG A 309 1.01 24.55 -3.85
CA ARG A 309 0.08 25.67 -3.73
C ARG A 309 -1.11 25.25 -2.85
N ARG A 310 -1.04 25.55 -1.55
CA ARG A 310 -2.04 25.11 -0.56
C ARG A 310 -3.43 25.69 -0.79
N GLU A 311 -3.52 26.89 -1.34
CA GLU A 311 -4.76 27.61 -1.66
C GLU A 311 -5.64 26.82 -2.62
N ILE A 312 -5.06 25.95 -3.47
CA ILE A 312 -5.78 25.10 -4.40
C ILE A 312 -6.80 24.20 -3.71
N LEU A 313 -6.58 23.81 -2.46
CA LEU A 313 -7.49 22.98 -1.68
C LEU A 313 -8.81 23.69 -1.38
N GLN A 314 -8.79 25.02 -1.25
CA GLN A 314 -9.98 25.85 -1.05
C GLN A 314 -10.67 26.14 -2.40
N GLU A 315 -9.90 26.40 -3.44
CA GLU A 315 -10.42 26.69 -4.79
C GLU A 315 -11.01 25.46 -5.49
N ARG A 316 -10.34 24.30 -5.35
CA ARG A 316 -10.70 23.04 -6.01
C ARG A 316 -10.48 21.85 -5.06
N PRO A 317 -11.48 21.44 -4.30
CA PRO A 317 -11.35 20.30 -3.37
C PRO A 317 -10.91 18.98 -4.02
N GLY A 318 -11.08 18.82 -5.34
CA GLY A 318 -10.67 17.65 -6.13
C GLY A 318 -9.41 17.84 -6.97
N ALA A 319 -8.52 18.78 -6.60
CA ALA A 319 -7.27 19.01 -7.33
C ALA A 319 -6.24 17.91 -7.06
N GLY A 320 -6.06 16.97 -7.99
CA GLY A 320 -5.08 15.90 -7.93
C GLY A 320 -4.32 15.74 -9.24
N LEU A 321 -3.34 14.84 -9.27
CA LEU A 321 -2.58 14.48 -10.46
C LEU A 321 -3.21 13.23 -11.10
N ARG A 322 -4.03 13.40 -12.13
CA ARG A 322 -4.70 12.30 -12.85
C ARG A 322 -3.70 11.49 -13.69
N VAL A 323 -2.82 10.80 -13.01
CA VAL A 323 -1.86 9.87 -13.62
C VAL A 323 -2.63 8.65 -14.14
N GLY A 324 -2.37 8.21 -15.36
CA GLY A 324 -3.03 7.02 -15.93
C GLY A 324 -4.26 7.31 -16.81
N ALA A 325 -4.77 8.54 -16.89
CA ALA A 325 -5.70 8.89 -17.96
C ALA A 325 -4.96 8.77 -19.31
N ARG A 326 -5.55 8.03 -20.28
CA ARG A 326 -5.06 8.02 -21.66
C ARG A 326 -5.02 9.47 -22.15
N ILE A 327 -3.84 10.00 -22.35
CA ILE A 327 -3.60 11.25 -23.09
C ILE A 327 -3.27 10.86 -24.53
#